data_d87309a4a79e35718ad3ac39e048730f
#
_entry.id   d87309a4a79e35718ad3ac39e048730f
#
_cell.length_a   1.000
_cell.length_b   1.000
_cell.length_c   1.000
_cell.angle_alpha   90.00
_cell.angle_beta   90.00
_cell.angle_gamma   90.00
#
_symmetry.space_group_name_H-M   'P 1'
#
loop_
_entity.id
_entity.type
_entity.pdbx_description
1 polymer ?
#
loop_
_entity_poly.entity_id
_entity_poly.type
_entity_poly.pdbx_seq_one_letter_code
_entity_poly.pdbx_strand_id
1 'polypeptide(L)'
;MPHISWAQHRPADAQRGVFMGLVHALTSTAYGRELGIQSPRDISRRKDFVKRLPVVHYDNLKPWIMRAMKGEKHVLWPGDTNWFAQSSGTTSDQQKWLPVTKEALWNGHYKGGKDVLAQFCAQVPDAQLYQGKHLILGGASSLVQESATTWKGDLSAIIVRHLPPWCEARRTPC
;
A
#
# COMPACT_ATOMS: atom_id res chain seq x y z
N MET A 1 14.56 13.73 12.63
CA MET A 1 13.30 13.13 12.16
C MET A 1 12.43 12.75 13.33
N PRO A 2 11.58 13.66 13.80
CA PRO A 2 10.85 13.46 15.07
C PRO A 2 9.96 12.22 15.09
N HIS A 3 9.31 11.90 13.97
CA HIS A 3 8.37 10.75 13.89
C HIS A 3 9.08 9.38 13.97
N ILE A 4 10.27 9.24 13.38
CA ILE A 4 11.04 7.98 13.45
C ILE A 4 11.56 7.80 14.88
N SER A 5 12.16 8.83 15.45
CA SER A 5 12.63 8.81 16.84
C SER A 5 11.49 8.49 17.81
N TRP A 6 10.32 9.11 17.63
CA TRP A 6 9.14 8.80 18.45
C TRP A 6 8.73 7.33 18.34
N ALA A 7 8.65 6.77 17.14
CA ALA A 7 8.27 5.37 16.92
C ALA A 7 9.32 4.39 17.49
N GLN A 8 10.61 4.73 17.45
CA GLN A 8 11.67 3.93 18.06
C GLN A 8 11.56 3.86 19.59
N HIS A 9 11.21 4.97 20.23
CA HIS A 9 11.05 5.03 21.68
C HIS A 9 9.68 4.52 22.18
N ARG A 10 8.66 4.51 21.29
CA ARG A 10 7.28 4.09 21.60
C ARG A 10 6.71 3.14 20.54
N PRO A 11 7.35 1.97 20.30
CA PRO A 11 6.93 1.08 19.21
C PRO A 11 5.52 0.53 19.40
N ALA A 12 5.10 0.25 20.62
CA ALA A 12 3.76 -0.25 20.93
C ALA A 12 2.67 0.79 20.61
N ASP A 13 2.93 2.07 20.94
CA ASP A 13 1.99 3.17 20.63
C ASP A 13 1.92 3.43 19.13
N ALA A 14 3.06 3.39 18.44
CA ALA A 14 3.13 3.53 16.99
C ALA A 14 2.34 2.41 16.29
N GLN A 15 2.54 1.16 16.67
CA GLN A 15 1.79 0.03 16.14
C GLN A 15 0.30 0.11 16.46
N ARG A 16 -0.06 0.51 17.67
CA ARG A 16 -1.46 0.68 18.06
C ARG A 16 -2.14 1.76 17.20
N GLY A 17 -1.47 2.88 16.94
CA GLY A 17 -1.99 3.94 16.08
C GLY A 17 -2.28 3.43 14.67
N VAL A 18 -1.34 2.72 14.06
CA VAL A 18 -1.53 2.10 12.73
C VAL A 18 -2.66 1.08 12.76
N PHE A 19 -2.67 0.19 13.75
CA PHE A 19 -3.71 -0.84 13.90
C PHE A 19 -5.11 -0.23 13.99
N MET A 20 -5.30 0.78 14.83
CA MET A 20 -6.60 1.44 14.97
C MET A 20 -7.02 2.18 13.70
N GLY A 21 -6.07 2.77 12.98
CA GLY A 21 -6.33 3.37 11.67
C GLY A 21 -6.82 2.34 10.64
N LEU A 22 -6.20 1.16 10.60
CA LEU A 22 -6.65 0.06 9.72
C LEU A 22 -8.02 -0.48 10.11
N VAL A 23 -8.29 -0.65 11.41
CA VAL A 23 -9.61 -1.05 11.91
C VAL A 23 -10.67 -0.03 11.51
N HIS A 24 -10.38 1.26 11.68
CA HIS A 24 -11.29 2.32 11.26
C HIS A 24 -11.57 2.29 9.76
N ALA A 25 -10.54 2.12 8.94
CA ALA A 25 -10.70 1.96 7.49
C ALA A 25 -11.60 0.77 7.14
N LEU A 26 -11.38 -0.39 7.79
CA LEU A 26 -12.15 -1.62 7.55
C LEU A 26 -13.66 -1.43 7.79
N THR A 27 -14.06 -0.67 8.82
CA THR A 27 -15.47 -0.46 9.16
C THR A 27 -16.28 0.21 8.05
N SER A 28 -15.66 0.96 7.17
CA SER A 28 -16.31 1.65 6.05
C SER A 28 -16.32 0.84 4.75
N THR A 29 -15.83 -0.40 4.77
CA THR A 29 -15.74 -1.25 3.57
C THR A 29 -16.88 -2.27 3.49
N ALA A 30 -17.15 -2.76 2.28
CA ALA A 30 -18.08 -3.86 2.06
C ALA A 30 -17.57 -5.15 2.72
N TYR A 31 -16.25 -5.40 2.67
CA TYR A 31 -15.64 -6.55 3.32
C TYR A 31 -15.74 -6.49 4.85
N GLY A 32 -15.56 -5.31 5.45
CA GLY A 32 -15.74 -5.13 6.89
C GLY A 32 -17.18 -5.41 7.33
N ARG A 33 -18.16 -4.98 6.56
CA ARG A 33 -19.58 -5.29 6.83
C ARG A 33 -19.88 -6.78 6.74
N GLU A 34 -19.32 -7.48 5.76
CA GLU A 34 -19.45 -8.94 5.62
C GLU A 34 -18.91 -9.67 6.86
N LEU A 35 -17.82 -9.16 7.45
CA LEU A 35 -17.24 -9.70 8.67
C LEU A 35 -17.97 -9.25 9.96
N GLY A 36 -19.06 -8.53 9.83
CA GLY A 36 -19.83 -7.99 10.98
C GLY A 36 -19.09 -6.90 11.76
N ILE A 37 -18.13 -6.20 11.11
CA ILE A 37 -17.34 -5.12 11.70
C ILE A 37 -17.93 -3.79 11.23
N GLN A 38 -18.72 -3.16 12.08
CA GLN A 38 -19.42 -1.92 11.74
C GLN A 38 -18.90 -0.71 12.52
N SER A 39 -18.16 -0.96 13.60
CA SER A 39 -17.60 0.09 14.45
C SER A 39 -16.16 -0.25 14.85
N PRO A 40 -15.27 0.75 15.00
CA PRO A 40 -13.94 0.52 15.57
C PRO A 40 -13.97 -0.08 16.99
N ARG A 41 -15.11 0.05 17.69
CA ARG A 41 -15.32 -0.54 19.02
C ARG A 41 -15.46 -2.06 18.98
N ASP A 42 -15.83 -2.63 17.82
CA ASP A 42 -15.95 -4.07 17.63
C ASP A 42 -14.59 -4.77 17.72
N ILE A 43 -13.51 -4.01 17.44
CA ILE A 43 -12.11 -4.47 17.48
C ILE A 43 -11.29 -3.43 18.23
N SER A 44 -11.27 -3.50 19.54
CA SER A 44 -10.49 -2.56 20.37
C SER A 44 -9.06 -3.02 20.64
N ARG A 45 -8.79 -4.31 20.49
CA ARG A 45 -7.47 -4.93 20.75
C ARG A 45 -7.13 -5.97 19.69
N ARG A 46 -5.83 -6.26 19.55
CA ARG A 46 -5.34 -7.28 18.63
C ARG A 46 -6.03 -8.64 18.79
N LYS A 47 -6.32 -9.06 20.03
CA LYS A 47 -7.01 -10.33 20.27
C LYS A 47 -8.44 -10.37 19.72
N ASP A 48 -9.14 -9.24 19.71
CA ASP A 48 -10.49 -9.14 19.16
C ASP A 48 -10.43 -9.23 17.62
N PHE A 49 -9.40 -8.62 17.02
CA PHE A 49 -9.10 -8.73 15.59
C PHE A 49 -8.86 -10.20 15.18
N VAL A 50 -7.95 -10.88 15.87
CA VAL A 50 -7.60 -12.29 15.56
C VAL A 50 -8.80 -13.24 15.70
N LYS A 51 -9.72 -12.94 16.62
CA LYS A 51 -10.95 -13.74 16.79
C LYS A 51 -11.98 -13.52 15.68
N ARG A 52 -12.06 -12.31 15.13
CA ARG A 52 -13.09 -11.94 14.17
C ARG A 52 -12.65 -12.09 12.73
N LEU A 53 -11.36 -11.87 12.43
CA LEU A 53 -10.84 -11.96 11.07
C LEU A 53 -10.14 -13.31 10.88
N PRO A 54 -10.69 -14.20 10.05
CA PRO A 54 -10.03 -15.46 9.73
C PRO A 54 -8.77 -15.22 8.89
N VAL A 55 -7.83 -16.14 8.99
CA VAL A 55 -6.75 -16.22 8.00
C VAL A 55 -7.34 -16.73 6.69
N VAL A 56 -7.17 -15.96 5.63
CA VAL A 56 -7.76 -16.26 4.32
C VAL A 56 -6.69 -16.41 3.24
N HIS A 57 -6.96 -17.24 2.24
CA HIS A 57 -6.16 -17.33 1.03
C HIS A 57 -6.62 -16.31 -0.02
N TYR A 58 -5.81 -16.10 -1.04
CA TYR A 58 -6.12 -15.18 -2.14
C TYR A 58 -7.49 -15.46 -2.78
N ASP A 59 -7.84 -16.75 -2.96
CA ASP A 59 -9.09 -17.14 -3.60
C ASP A 59 -10.33 -16.68 -2.82
N ASN A 60 -10.24 -16.57 -1.50
CA ASN A 60 -11.31 -16.00 -0.67
C ASN A 60 -11.47 -14.48 -0.89
N LEU A 61 -10.38 -13.78 -1.20
CA LEU A 61 -10.39 -12.34 -1.46
C LEU A 61 -10.64 -11.99 -2.94
N LYS A 62 -10.39 -12.94 -3.85
CA LYS A 62 -10.52 -12.73 -5.30
C LYS A 62 -11.88 -12.14 -5.72
N PRO A 63 -13.04 -12.60 -5.22
CA PRO A 63 -14.33 -11.98 -5.57
C PRO A 63 -14.39 -10.49 -5.20
N TRP A 64 -13.86 -10.12 -4.04
CA TRP A 64 -13.79 -8.73 -3.56
C TRP A 64 -12.86 -7.88 -4.40
N ILE A 65 -11.69 -8.42 -4.74
CA ILE A 65 -10.71 -7.77 -5.62
C ILE A 65 -11.34 -7.50 -6.98
N MET A 66 -12.05 -8.46 -7.56
CA MET A 66 -12.72 -8.31 -8.85
C MET A 66 -13.83 -7.24 -8.83
N ARG A 67 -14.56 -7.09 -7.73
CA ARG A 67 -15.53 -6.00 -7.55
C ARG A 67 -14.82 -4.64 -7.58
N ALA A 68 -13.74 -4.49 -6.81
CA ALA A 68 -12.95 -3.26 -6.80
C ALA A 68 -12.33 -2.97 -8.20
N MET A 69 -11.84 -3.99 -8.92
CA MET A 69 -11.30 -3.84 -10.27
C MET A 69 -12.34 -3.32 -11.27
N LYS A 70 -13.61 -3.69 -11.10
CA LYS A 70 -14.72 -3.17 -11.90
C LYS A 70 -15.13 -1.73 -11.54
N GLY A 71 -14.42 -1.11 -10.60
CA GLY A 71 -14.64 0.28 -10.17
C GLY A 71 -15.61 0.45 -9.01
N GLU A 72 -16.01 -0.65 -8.33
CA GLU A 72 -16.84 -0.54 -7.13
C GLU A 72 -16.02 0.07 -5.99
N LYS A 73 -16.58 1.11 -5.34
CA LYS A 73 -15.95 1.83 -4.24
C LYS A 73 -16.18 1.15 -2.91
N HIS A 74 -15.29 1.45 -1.95
CA HIS A 74 -15.40 0.97 -0.56
C HIS A 74 -15.48 -0.56 -0.42
N VAL A 75 -14.84 -1.33 -1.32
CA VAL A 75 -14.87 -2.80 -1.26
C VAL A 75 -13.93 -3.33 -0.19
N LEU A 76 -12.61 -3.20 -0.39
CA LEU A 76 -11.56 -3.66 0.52
C LEU A 76 -10.86 -2.51 1.24
N TRP A 77 -11.01 -1.29 0.73
CA TRP A 77 -10.43 -0.05 1.26
C TRP A 77 -11.45 1.08 1.11
N PRO A 78 -11.44 2.10 2.01
CA PRO A 78 -12.30 3.27 1.86
C PRO A 78 -12.04 4.03 0.56
N GLY A 79 -13.09 4.43 -0.14
CA GLY A 79 -12.96 5.15 -1.40
C GLY A 79 -12.66 4.26 -2.60
N ASP A 80 -11.93 4.81 -3.55
CA ASP A 80 -11.58 4.16 -4.80
C ASP A 80 -10.26 3.39 -4.68
N THR A 81 -10.21 2.20 -5.26
CA THR A 81 -8.97 1.48 -5.51
C THR A 81 -8.69 1.52 -7.01
N ASN A 82 -7.78 2.38 -7.42
CA ASN A 82 -7.58 2.66 -8.84
C ASN A 82 -6.54 1.76 -9.52
N TRP A 83 -5.64 1.14 -8.74
CA TRP A 83 -4.54 0.37 -9.31
C TRP A 83 -4.50 -1.06 -8.76
N PHE A 84 -4.14 -1.99 -9.67
CA PHE A 84 -4.02 -3.40 -9.35
C PHE A 84 -2.69 -3.92 -9.89
N ALA A 85 -1.82 -4.33 -8.98
CA ALA A 85 -0.51 -4.86 -9.31
C ALA A 85 -0.58 -6.35 -9.61
N GLN A 86 0.06 -6.78 -10.68
CA GLN A 86 0.23 -8.19 -10.98
C GLN A 86 1.32 -8.77 -10.07
N SER A 87 1.03 -9.88 -9.39
CA SER A 87 2.06 -10.64 -8.69
C SER A 87 2.67 -11.69 -9.61
N SER A 88 3.99 -11.86 -9.53
CA SER A 88 4.71 -12.98 -10.18
C SER A 88 4.41 -14.28 -9.42
N GLY A 89 3.21 -14.83 -9.57
CA GLY A 89 2.84 -16.08 -8.92
C GLY A 89 3.69 -17.24 -9.44
N THR A 90 4.54 -17.80 -8.59
CA THR A 90 5.40 -18.95 -8.92
C THR A 90 4.73 -20.30 -8.75
N THR A 91 3.50 -20.37 -8.21
CA THR A 91 2.87 -21.63 -7.77
C THR A 91 1.52 -21.94 -8.37
N SER A 92 0.94 -21.07 -9.17
CA SER A 92 -0.28 -21.38 -9.93
C SER A 92 -0.28 -20.56 -11.22
N ASP A 93 -0.66 -21.16 -12.36
CA ASP A 93 -0.77 -20.51 -13.68
C ASP A 93 -1.74 -19.32 -13.73
N GLN A 94 -2.35 -18.92 -12.62
CA GLN A 94 -3.28 -17.81 -12.56
C GLN A 94 -2.62 -16.55 -12.04
N GLN A 95 -2.66 -15.51 -12.85
CA GLN A 95 -2.27 -14.15 -12.46
C GLN A 95 -3.08 -13.69 -11.25
N LYS A 96 -2.39 -13.22 -10.21
CA LYS A 96 -3.00 -12.64 -9.02
C LYS A 96 -2.90 -11.13 -9.09
N TRP A 97 -4.01 -10.47 -8.84
CA TRP A 97 -4.10 -9.02 -8.81
C TRP A 97 -4.15 -8.53 -7.37
N LEU A 98 -3.27 -7.62 -7.01
CA LEU A 98 -3.19 -7.04 -5.67
C LEU A 98 -3.65 -5.59 -5.72
N PRO A 99 -4.66 -5.21 -4.94
CA PRO A 99 -5.12 -3.83 -4.86
C PRO A 99 -3.99 -2.92 -4.34
N VAL A 100 -3.75 -1.81 -5.02
CA VAL A 100 -2.79 -0.79 -4.62
C VAL A 100 -3.54 0.50 -4.38
N THR A 101 -3.59 0.94 -3.15
CA THR A 101 -4.28 2.18 -2.77
C THR A 101 -3.30 3.36 -2.78
N LYS A 102 -3.85 4.56 -2.87
CA LYS A 102 -3.06 5.80 -2.76
C LYS A 102 -2.32 5.85 -1.43
N GLU A 103 -2.98 5.47 -0.35
CA GLU A 103 -2.41 5.42 1.00
C GLU A 103 -1.26 4.43 1.09
N ALA A 104 -1.37 3.25 0.46
CA ALA A 104 -0.30 2.27 0.42
C ALA A 104 0.95 2.79 -0.30
N LEU A 105 0.78 3.54 -1.39
CA LEU A 105 1.88 4.19 -2.09
C LEU A 105 2.51 5.30 -1.24
N TRP A 106 1.71 6.25 -0.74
CA TRP A 106 2.23 7.44 -0.08
C TRP A 106 2.69 7.19 1.36
N ASN A 107 1.87 6.52 2.17
CA ASN A 107 2.16 6.29 3.59
C ASN A 107 2.99 5.02 3.83
N GLY A 108 3.01 4.10 2.87
CA GLY A 108 3.81 2.88 2.91
C GLY A 108 5.09 3.03 2.09
N HIS A 109 4.99 2.88 0.77
CA HIS A 109 6.14 2.76 -0.12
C HIS A 109 7.03 4.01 -0.14
N TYR A 110 6.49 5.18 -0.51
CA TYR A 110 7.32 6.39 -0.64
C TYR A 110 7.79 6.94 0.70
N LYS A 111 6.94 6.87 1.72
CA LYS A 111 7.35 7.26 3.07
C LYS A 111 8.45 6.36 3.61
N GLY A 112 8.30 5.04 3.47
CA GLY A 112 9.32 4.06 3.89
C GLY A 112 10.66 4.29 3.19
N GLY A 113 10.65 4.45 1.86
CA GLY A 113 11.85 4.77 1.09
C GLY A 113 12.51 6.09 1.53
N LYS A 114 11.71 7.13 1.73
CA LYS A 114 12.22 8.41 2.25
C LYS A 114 12.83 8.28 3.65
N ASP A 115 12.20 7.52 4.53
CA ASP A 115 12.67 7.32 5.90
C ASP A 115 14.02 6.56 5.92
N VAL A 116 14.19 5.54 5.05
CA VAL A 116 15.46 4.80 4.88
C VAL A 116 16.57 5.73 4.39
N LEU A 117 16.32 6.49 3.31
CA LEU A 117 17.32 7.44 2.77
C LEU A 117 17.71 8.48 3.80
N ALA A 118 16.76 8.96 4.55
CA ALA A 118 16.99 9.95 5.56
C ALA A 118 17.79 9.43 6.76
N GLN A 119 17.58 8.17 7.18
CA GLN A 119 18.42 7.51 8.19
C GLN A 119 19.84 7.29 7.67
N PHE A 120 19.99 6.89 6.42
CA PHE A 120 21.31 6.76 5.79
C PHE A 120 22.07 8.09 5.80
N CYS A 121 21.46 9.17 5.34
CA CYS A 121 22.11 10.49 5.36
C CYS A 121 22.44 10.98 6.78
N ALA A 122 21.68 10.59 7.79
CA ALA A 122 21.99 10.92 9.17
C ALA A 122 23.21 10.16 9.71
N GLN A 123 23.48 8.96 9.20
CA GLN A 123 24.65 8.15 9.55
C GLN A 123 25.88 8.46 8.70
N VAL A 124 25.67 8.95 7.48
CA VAL A 124 26.73 9.31 6.52
C VAL A 124 26.54 10.78 6.12
N PRO A 125 27.08 11.74 6.92
CA PRO A 125 26.86 13.18 6.69
C PRO A 125 27.30 13.68 5.31
N ASP A 126 28.35 13.07 4.75
CA ASP A 126 28.91 13.45 3.44
C ASP A 126 28.22 12.72 2.26
N ALA A 127 27.12 12.01 2.52
CA ALA A 127 26.39 11.31 1.47
C ALA A 127 25.78 12.28 0.45
N GLN A 128 26.12 12.09 -0.82
CA GLN A 128 25.66 12.94 -1.93
C GLN A 128 24.48 12.35 -2.71
N LEU A 129 23.63 11.57 -2.07
CA LEU A 129 22.50 10.87 -2.71
C LEU A 129 21.56 11.81 -3.48
N TYR A 130 21.45 13.04 -3.06
CA TYR A 130 20.54 14.02 -3.68
C TYR A 130 21.22 14.98 -4.67
N GLN A 131 22.52 14.79 -4.96
CA GLN A 131 23.26 15.67 -5.88
C GLN A 131 23.26 15.13 -7.32
N GLY A 132 23.02 13.85 -7.50
CA GLY A 132 23.03 13.18 -8.80
C GLY A 132 21.63 12.86 -9.35
N LYS A 133 21.62 12.06 -10.41
CA LYS A 133 20.42 11.47 -11.01
C LYS A 133 20.24 10.04 -10.56
N HIS A 134 18.99 9.58 -10.50
CA HIS A 134 18.63 8.22 -10.14
C HIS A 134 18.23 7.45 -11.39
N LEU A 135 18.84 6.29 -11.61
CA LEU A 135 18.38 5.32 -12.59
C LEU A 135 17.38 4.37 -11.93
N ILE A 136 16.18 4.29 -12.47
CA ILE A 136 15.13 3.37 -12.01
C ILE A 136 14.94 2.32 -13.10
N LEU A 137 15.31 1.07 -12.79
CA LEU A 137 15.04 -0.08 -13.64
C LEU A 137 13.75 -0.73 -13.15
N GLY A 138 12.73 -0.74 -13.99
CA GLY A 138 11.43 -1.37 -13.73
C GLY A 138 11.15 -2.50 -14.72
N GLY A 139 10.05 -3.21 -14.49
CA GLY A 139 9.46 -4.13 -15.46
C GLY A 139 8.76 -3.38 -16.60
N ALA A 140 7.61 -3.88 -17.06
CA ALA A 140 6.81 -3.19 -18.06
C ALA A 140 6.39 -1.79 -17.57
N SER A 141 6.47 -0.80 -18.45
CA SER A 141 6.14 0.60 -18.14
C SER A 141 4.65 0.94 -18.36
N SER A 142 3.90 0.04 -18.98
CA SER A 142 2.50 0.27 -19.37
C SER A 142 1.51 -0.27 -18.34
N LEU A 143 0.48 0.52 -18.07
CA LEU A 143 -0.72 0.10 -17.35
C LEU A 143 -1.85 -0.10 -18.35
N VAL A 144 -2.60 -1.20 -18.18
CA VAL A 144 -3.80 -1.49 -18.97
C VAL A 144 -5.02 -0.99 -18.21
N GLN A 145 -5.87 -0.24 -18.89
CA GLN A 145 -7.14 0.20 -18.31
C GLN A 145 -8.11 -0.98 -18.23
N GLU A 146 -8.67 -1.21 -17.05
CA GLU A 146 -9.61 -2.30 -16.78
C GLU A 146 -11.06 -1.80 -16.72
N SER A 147 -11.26 -0.60 -16.17
CA SER A 147 -12.57 0.07 -16.13
C SER A 147 -12.38 1.57 -16.33
N ALA A 148 -13.47 2.34 -16.26
CA ALA A 148 -13.38 3.81 -16.37
C ALA A 148 -12.43 4.45 -15.32
N THR A 149 -12.23 3.79 -14.17
CA THR A 149 -11.48 4.36 -13.05
C THR A 149 -10.35 3.46 -12.54
N THR A 150 -10.11 2.30 -13.17
CA THR A 150 -9.13 1.33 -12.69
C THR A 150 -8.14 0.91 -13.75
N TRP A 151 -6.91 0.68 -13.32
CA TRP A 151 -5.78 0.25 -14.15
C TRP A 151 -5.06 -0.93 -13.51
N LYS A 152 -4.49 -1.80 -14.33
CA LYS A 152 -3.71 -2.95 -13.89
C LYS A 152 -2.37 -3.05 -14.62
N GLY A 153 -1.37 -3.61 -13.98
CA GLY A 153 -0.03 -3.83 -14.57
C GLY A 153 1.02 -4.15 -13.51
N ASP A 154 2.27 -3.99 -13.85
CA ASP A 154 3.36 -4.22 -12.90
C ASP A 154 3.36 -3.19 -11.78
N LEU A 155 3.72 -3.62 -10.57
CA LEU A 155 3.84 -2.71 -9.43
C LEU A 155 4.86 -1.60 -9.70
N SER A 156 5.97 -1.92 -10.39
CA SER A 156 6.98 -0.94 -10.79
C SER A 156 6.40 0.17 -11.69
N ALA A 157 5.53 -0.20 -12.65
CA ALA A 157 4.85 0.78 -13.50
C ALA A 157 3.92 1.71 -12.69
N ILE A 158 3.18 1.15 -11.73
CA ILE A 158 2.33 1.94 -10.82
C ILE A 158 3.18 2.92 -10.01
N ILE A 159 4.27 2.45 -9.40
CA ILE A 159 5.19 3.25 -8.60
C ILE A 159 5.80 4.38 -9.43
N VAL A 160 6.38 4.06 -10.59
CA VAL A 160 7.06 5.06 -11.44
C VAL A 160 6.08 6.11 -11.96
N ARG A 161 4.85 5.72 -12.31
CA ARG A 161 3.83 6.66 -12.79
C ARG A 161 3.37 7.67 -11.72
N HIS A 162 3.54 7.35 -10.47
CA HIS A 162 3.06 8.14 -9.33
C HIS A 162 4.20 8.62 -8.41
N LEU A 163 5.42 8.71 -8.96
CA LEU A 163 6.56 9.18 -8.21
C LEU A 163 6.30 10.56 -7.58
N PRO A 164 6.71 10.75 -6.32
CA PRO A 164 6.69 12.07 -5.71
C PRO A 164 7.56 13.07 -6.49
N PRO A 165 7.21 14.36 -6.54
CA PRO A 165 7.96 15.39 -7.30
C PRO A 165 9.46 15.43 -6.96
N TRP A 166 9.82 15.16 -5.70
CA TRP A 166 11.21 15.13 -5.27
C TRP A 166 12.01 13.93 -5.83
N CYS A 167 11.35 12.81 -6.15
CA CYS A 167 11.94 11.69 -6.87
C CYS A 167 11.98 11.96 -8.38
N GLU A 168 10.88 12.45 -8.94
CA GLU A 168 10.72 12.70 -10.36
C GLU A 168 11.76 13.71 -10.88
N ALA A 169 12.02 14.78 -10.14
CA ALA A 169 13.02 15.80 -10.50
C ALA A 169 14.45 15.25 -10.67
N ARG A 170 14.74 14.08 -10.13
CA ARG A 170 16.07 13.45 -10.18
C ARG A 170 16.13 12.19 -11.02
N ARG A 171 14.99 11.74 -11.56
CA ARG A 171 14.92 10.56 -12.42
C ARG A 171 15.61 10.84 -13.75
N THR A 172 16.44 9.89 -14.20
CA THR A 172 16.93 9.88 -15.58
C THR A 172 15.76 9.48 -16.48
N PRO A 173 15.44 10.23 -17.54
CA PRO A 173 14.49 9.76 -18.55
C PRO A 173 14.97 8.43 -19.13
N CYS A 174 14.07 7.47 -19.25
CA CYS A 174 14.30 6.24 -20.01
C CYS A 174 14.01 6.51 -21.48
#